data_d5d1cce8933064c4e389d03ab091450d
#
_entry.id   d5d1cce8933064c4e389d03ab091450d
#
_cell.length_a   1.000
_cell.length_b   1.000
_cell.length_c   1.000
_cell.angle_alpha   90.00
_cell.angle_beta   90.00
_cell.angle_gamma   90.00
#
_symmetry.space_group_name_H-M   'P 1'
#
loop_
_entity.id
_entity.type
_entity.pdbx_description
1 polymer ?
#
loop_
_entity_poly.entity_id
_entity_poly.type
_entity_poly.pdbx_seq_one_letter_code
_entity_poly.pdbx_strand_id
1 'polypeptide(L)'
;MLHEKRVSVICSAVTKGIDPNVTSRDSGFEWLGEIPAHWKVVPAKALFSQSKETRHENDVQLTASQKYGIISQEDYMALQNSKIVLADKGLENWKHVEPNDFIISLRSFQGGLEISYIPGCITWHYIVLKPSAAVDPEYFKWLFKSPRYIQALQRTANFIRDGQDLRFSNFVQVPLPLIPMDEQREIAEYLNRETARIDGIIADVTEQIVKLKEYRQSIISEVVTGKVAVE
;
A
#
# COMPACT_ATOMS: atom_id res chain seq x y z
N MET A 1 13.33 -14.82 -2.43
CA MET A 1 13.56 -14.69 -3.89
C MET A 1 12.39 -14.03 -4.64
N LEU A 2 11.18 -14.65 -4.82
CA LEU A 2 10.07 -13.99 -5.58
C LEU A 2 9.53 -12.74 -4.90
N HIS A 3 9.32 -12.77 -3.59
CA HIS A 3 8.92 -11.58 -2.83
C HIS A 3 9.94 -10.45 -2.90
N GLU A 4 11.22 -10.74 -2.82
CA GLU A 4 12.30 -9.75 -2.98
C GLU A 4 12.30 -9.16 -4.38
N LYS A 5 12.11 -10.01 -5.41
CA LYS A 5 11.97 -9.54 -6.79
C LYS A 5 10.78 -8.60 -6.95
N ARG A 6 9.62 -8.94 -6.37
CA ARG A 6 8.44 -8.08 -6.38
C ARG A 6 8.73 -6.71 -5.76
N VAL A 7 9.35 -6.67 -4.58
CA VAL A 7 9.75 -5.44 -3.91
C VAL A 7 10.75 -4.63 -4.75
N SER A 8 11.75 -5.30 -5.34
CA SER A 8 12.75 -4.65 -6.20
C SER A 8 12.13 -4.01 -7.43
N VAL A 9 11.19 -4.70 -8.11
CA VAL A 9 10.46 -4.17 -9.26
C VAL A 9 9.68 -2.92 -8.88
N ILE A 10 8.93 -2.97 -7.77
CA ILE A 10 8.17 -1.81 -7.28
C ILE A 10 9.11 -0.64 -6.98
N CYS A 11 10.13 -0.86 -6.14
CA CYS A 11 11.07 0.20 -5.77
C CYS A 11 11.76 0.83 -6.99
N SER A 12 12.20 0.02 -7.94
CA SER A 12 12.85 0.51 -9.14
C SER A 12 11.92 1.36 -9.99
N ALA A 13 10.73 0.85 -10.30
CA ALA A 13 9.80 1.56 -11.18
C ALA A 13 9.32 2.89 -10.57
N VAL A 14 9.01 2.94 -9.26
CA VAL A 14 8.53 4.17 -8.63
C VAL A 14 9.60 5.23 -8.39
N THR A 15 10.91 4.87 -8.48
CA THR A 15 12.00 5.84 -8.25
C THR A 15 12.86 6.10 -9.49
N LYS A 16 12.91 5.16 -10.43
CA LYS A 16 13.78 5.25 -11.62
C LYS A 16 13.00 5.24 -12.94
N GLY A 17 11.66 5.06 -12.86
CA GLY A 17 10.87 4.84 -14.07
C GLY A 17 11.07 3.45 -14.67
N ILE A 18 10.55 3.26 -15.87
CA ILE A 18 10.57 1.97 -16.59
C ILE A 18 11.42 2.00 -17.87
N ASP A 19 11.86 3.17 -18.31
CA ASP A 19 12.77 3.28 -19.46
C ASP A 19 14.24 3.22 -18.99
N PRO A 20 15.00 2.18 -19.37
CA PRO A 20 16.38 2.01 -18.96
C PRO A 20 17.36 3.00 -19.64
N ASN A 21 16.93 3.71 -20.68
CA ASN A 21 17.77 4.61 -21.47
C ASN A 21 17.71 6.07 -20.98
N VAL A 22 16.89 6.36 -19.97
CA VAL A 22 16.74 7.71 -19.43
C VAL A 22 18.00 8.11 -18.65
N THR A 23 18.51 9.30 -18.94
CA THR A 23 19.58 9.90 -18.13
C THR A 23 19.09 10.11 -16.70
N SER A 24 19.85 9.64 -15.73
CA SER A 24 19.56 9.82 -14.31
C SER A 24 20.34 10.98 -13.70
N ARG A 25 19.83 11.49 -12.58
CA ARG A 25 20.49 12.46 -11.71
C ARG A 25 20.23 12.13 -10.26
N ASP A 26 21.07 12.59 -9.36
CA ASP A 26 20.79 12.55 -7.93
C ASP A 26 19.57 13.44 -7.61
N SER A 27 18.63 12.89 -6.88
CA SER A 27 17.44 13.61 -6.41
C SER A 27 17.74 14.61 -5.29
N GLY A 28 18.87 14.46 -4.60
CA GLY A 28 19.20 15.18 -3.36
C GLY A 28 18.52 14.60 -2.10
N PHE A 29 17.78 13.48 -2.23
CA PHE A 29 17.08 12.84 -1.12
C PHE A 29 17.43 11.35 -1.05
N GLU A 30 17.94 10.91 0.08
CA GLU A 30 18.41 9.53 0.31
C GLU A 30 17.37 8.46 -0.06
N TRP A 31 16.10 8.69 0.25
CA TRP A 31 15.06 7.70 0.04
C TRP A 31 14.70 7.50 -1.45
N LEU A 32 14.82 8.57 -2.26
CA LEU A 32 14.64 8.51 -3.72
C LEU A 32 15.90 8.02 -4.42
N GLY A 33 17.08 8.50 -3.98
CA GLY A 33 18.36 8.25 -4.63
C GLY A 33 18.43 8.88 -6.02
N GLU A 34 18.88 8.13 -7.01
CA GLU A 34 18.89 8.54 -8.41
C GLU A 34 17.50 8.44 -9.04
N ILE A 35 17.12 9.48 -9.76
CA ILE A 35 15.85 9.60 -10.49
C ILE A 35 16.10 10.02 -11.94
N PRO A 36 15.16 9.81 -12.88
CA PRO A 36 15.23 10.39 -14.23
C PRO A 36 15.47 11.90 -14.19
N ALA A 37 16.36 12.39 -15.04
CA ALA A 37 16.80 13.79 -14.99
C ALA A 37 15.67 14.80 -15.22
N HIS A 38 14.63 14.41 -15.96
CA HIS A 38 13.45 15.24 -16.25
C HIS A 38 12.44 15.27 -15.10
N TRP A 39 12.53 14.34 -14.12
CA TRP A 39 11.65 14.38 -12.95
C TRP A 39 12.02 15.52 -12.01
N LYS A 40 10.99 16.10 -11.36
CA LYS A 40 11.18 17.09 -10.32
C LYS A 40 10.91 16.46 -8.96
N VAL A 41 11.50 17.03 -7.91
CA VAL A 41 11.16 16.68 -6.53
C VAL A 41 10.52 17.89 -5.89
N VAL A 42 9.34 17.70 -5.31
CA VAL A 42 8.53 18.77 -4.74
C VAL A 42 8.11 18.45 -3.30
N PRO A 43 7.82 19.45 -2.47
CA PRO A 43 7.21 19.21 -1.18
C PRO A 43 5.87 18.47 -1.32
N ALA A 44 5.61 17.48 -0.47
CA ALA A 44 4.39 16.66 -0.55
C ALA A 44 3.10 17.49 -0.51
N LYS A 45 3.11 18.64 0.20
CA LYS A 45 1.99 19.60 0.23
C LYS A 45 1.65 20.25 -1.11
N ALA A 46 2.54 20.17 -2.11
CA ALA A 46 2.25 20.64 -3.47
C ALA A 46 1.37 19.66 -4.25
N LEU A 47 1.40 18.37 -3.87
CA LEU A 47 0.67 17.30 -4.52
C LEU A 47 -0.55 16.87 -3.72
N PHE A 48 -0.53 16.99 -2.41
CA PHE A 48 -1.58 16.52 -1.52
C PHE A 48 -1.96 17.58 -0.49
N SER A 49 -3.24 17.68 -0.22
CA SER A 49 -3.80 18.52 0.86
C SER A 49 -4.51 17.65 1.90
N GLN A 50 -4.50 18.06 3.15
CA GLN A 50 -5.29 17.37 4.18
C GLN A 50 -6.75 17.79 4.08
N SER A 51 -7.65 16.82 3.94
CA SER A 51 -9.09 17.07 4.05
C SER A 51 -9.47 17.40 5.49
N LYS A 52 -10.36 18.40 5.63
CA LYS A 52 -11.02 18.76 6.89
C LYS A 52 -12.54 18.47 6.83
N GLU A 53 -12.99 17.87 5.74
CA GLU A 53 -14.38 17.55 5.51
C GLU A 53 -14.87 16.51 6.51
N THR A 54 -15.97 16.82 7.19
CA THR A 54 -16.62 15.91 8.10
C THR A 54 -17.56 14.98 7.35
N ARG A 55 -17.92 13.86 7.96
CA ARG A 55 -18.81 12.87 7.35
C ARG A 55 -20.12 13.49 6.85
N HIS A 56 -20.64 12.93 5.77
CA HIS A 56 -21.99 13.19 5.28
C HIS A 56 -23.00 12.23 5.94
N GLU A 57 -24.28 12.58 5.90
CA GLU A 57 -25.33 11.81 6.57
C GLU A 57 -25.41 10.34 6.12
N ASN A 58 -25.20 10.10 4.81
CA ASN A 58 -25.30 8.77 4.18
C ASN A 58 -23.97 8.07 4.00
N ASP A 59 -22.90 8.57 4.60
CA ASP A 59 -21.58 7.94 4.47
C ASP A 59 -21.53 6.57 5.13
N VAL A 60 -21.08 5.57 4.37
CA VAL A 60 -20.78 4.23 4.87
C VAL A 60 -19.51 4.29 5.73
N GLN A 61 -19.51 3.59 6.86
CA GLN A 61 -18.33 3.51 7.73
C GLN A 61 -17.25 2.65 7.09
N LEU A 62 -16.09 3.24 6.87
CA LEU A 62 -14.93 2.60 6.28
C LEU A 62 -13.90 2.20 7.33
N THR A 63 -13.06 1.25 6.97
CA THR A 63 -11.89 0.84 7.75
C THR A 63 -10.66 0.71 6.87
N ALA A 64 -9.49 0.98 7.43
CA ALA A 64 -8.21 0.77 6.77
C ALA A 64 -7.63 -0.59 7.13
N SER A 65 -7.41 -1.44 6.14
CA SER A 65 -6.83 -2.76 6.28
C SER A 65 -5.58 -2.88 5.41
N GLN A 66 -4.48 -3.36 5.96
CA GLN A 66 -3.26 -3.62 5.16
C GLN A 66 -3.46 -4.70 4.09
N LYS A 67 -4.41 -5.61 4.32
CA LYS A 67 -4.72 -6.71 3.40
C LYS A 67 -5.71 -6.32 2.31
N TYR A 68 -6.73 -5.53 2.68
CA TYR A 68 -7.87 -5.25 1.80
C TYR A 68 -7.94 -3.78 1.35
N GLY A 69 -7.03 -2.91 1.84
CA GLY A 69 -7.09 -1.47 1.60
C GLY A 69 -8.21 -0.80 2.40
N ILE A 70 -8.80 0.24 1.82
CA ILE A 70 -9.98 0.91 2.40
C ILE A 70 -11.22 0.18 1.92
N ILE A 71 -11.97 -0.40 2.85
CA ILE A 71 -13.23 -1.12 2.58
C ILE A 71 -14.28 -0.74 3.62
N SER A 72 -15.54 -1.09 3.36
CA SER A 72 -16.59 -0.91 4.36
C SER A 72 -16.33 -1.78 5.60
N GLN A 73 -16.76 -1.31 6.77
CA GLN A 73 -16.65 -2.13 7.97
C GLN A 73 -17.50 -3.40 7.87
N GLU A 74 -18.61 -3.35 7.14
CA GLU A 74 -19.46 -4.51 6.87
C GLU A 74 -18.74 -5.58 6.05
N ASP A 75 -18.12 -5.20 4.93
CA ASP A 75 -17.32 -6.11 4.11
C ASP A 75 -16.14 -6.69 4.89
N TYR A 76 -15.47 -5.85 5.69
CA TYR A 76 -14.38 -6.32 6.53
C TYR A 76 -14.85 -7.39 7.53
N MET A 77 -16.00 -7.20 8.18
CA MET A 77 -16.59 -8.19 9.09
C MET A 77 -16.94 -9.48 8.37
N ALA A 78 -17.52 -9.39 7.18
CA ALA A 78 -17.84 -10.57 6.35
C ALA A 78 -16.59 -11.36 5.98
N LEU A 79 -15.52 -10.68 5.53
CA LEU A 79 -14.26 -11.31 5.12
C LEU A 79 -13.46 -11.92 6.27
N GLN A 80 -13.58 -11.36 7.48
CA GLN A 80 -12.86 -11.84 8.66
C GLN A 80 -13.68 -12.81 9.50
N ASN A 81 -14.94 -13.06 9.13
CA ASN A 81 -15.91 -13.82 9.95
C ASN A 81 -15.93 -13.34 11.42
N SER A 82 -15.83 -12.04 11.61
CA SER A 82 -15.73 -11.38 12.93
C SER A 82 -16.80 -10.31 13.05
N LYS A 83 -17.34 -10.15 14.26
CA LYS A 83 -18.28 -9.06 14.54
C LYS A 83 -17.50 -7.88 15.10
N ILE A 84 -17.49 -6.75 14.38
CA ILE A 84 -17.06 -5.45 14.90
C ILE A 84 -18.33 -4.68 15.25
N VAL A 85 -18.35 -4.06 16.41
CA VAL A 85 -19.45 -3.15 16.77
C VAL A 85 -19.24 -1.87 15.96
N LEU A 86 -20.17 -1.58 15.05
CA LEU A 86 -20.18 -0.32 14.32
C LEU A 86 -20.32 0.83 15.32
N ALA A 87 -19.60 1.92 15.07
CA ALA A 87 -19.73 3.11 15.90
C ALA A 87 -21.13 3.71 15.69
N ASP A 88 -21.88 3.88 16.79
CA ASP A 88 -23.19 4.53 16.82
C ASP A 88 -23.16 5.93 17.44
N LYS A 89 -22.02 6.29 18.07
CA LYS A 89 -21.79 7.57 18.74
C LYS A 89 -20.46 8.19 18.31
N GLY A 90 -20.37 9.52 18.39
CA GLY A 90 -19.14 10.24 18.06
C GLY A 90 -18.81 10.30 16.55
N LEU A 91 -19.78 9.96 15.71
CA LEU A 91 -19.62 9.95 14.26
C LEU A 91 -19.52 11.36 13.66
N GLU A 92 -19.97 12.38 14.38
CA GLU A 92 -19.92 13.78 13.98
C GLU A 92 -18.50 14.27 13.70
N ASN A 93 -17.49 13.65 14.31
CA ASN A 93 -16.09 13.96 14.12
C ASN A 93 -15.39 13.09 13.05
N TRP A 94 -16.11 12.15 12.45
CA TRP A 94 -15.55 11.32 11.39
C TRP A 94 -15.34 12.15 10.12
N LYS A 95 -14.40 11.72 9.31
CA LYS A 95 -13.98 12.44 8.10
C LYS A 95 -14.57 11.79 6.88
N HIS A 96 -15.09 12.62 5.98
CA HIS A 96 -15.53 12.18 4.66
C HIS A 96 -14.34 11.74 3.81
N VAL A 97 -14.56 10.72 3.00
CA VAL A 97 -13.59 10.11 2.09
C VAL A 97 -14.23 9.95 0.73
N GLU A 98 -13.53 10.38 -0.29
CA GLU A 98 -13.90 10.20 -1.69
C GLU A 98 -13.03 9.14 -2.38
N PRO A 99 -13.47 8.57 -3.50
CA PRO A 99 -12.62 7.73 -4.33
C PRO A 99 -11.34 8.48 -4.73
N ASN A 100 -10.20 7.77 -4.67
CA ASN A 100 -8.84 8.27 -4.89
C ASN A 100 -8.23 9.10 -3.75
N ASP A 101 -8.94 9.30 -2.64
CA ASP A 101 -8.32 9.83 -1.44
C ASP A 101 -7.33 8.84 -0.85
N PHE A 102 -6.25 9.36 -0.26
CA PHE A 102 -5.28 8.55 0.47
C PHE A 102 -5.46 8.71 1.97
N ILE A 103 -5.26 7.61 2.68
CA ILE A 103 -5.50 7.55 4.12
C ILE A 103 -4.21 7.24 4.86
N ILE A 104 -3.84 8.13 5.80
CA ILE A 104 -2.84 7.81 6.82
C ILE A 104 -3.59 7.21 8.00
N SER A 105 -3.40 5.92 8.21
CA SER A 105 -3.96 5.17 9.34
C SER A 105 -2.92 4.95 10.43
N LEU A 106 -3.34 4.45 11.58
CA LEU A 106 -2.44 4.08 12.68
C LEU A 106 -1.38 3.02 12.31
N ARG A 107 -1.57 2.31 11.19
CA ARG A 107 -0.62 1.30 10.69
C ARG A 107 0.16 1.74 9.46
N SER A 108 -0.02 2.97 9.00
CA SER A 108 0.70 3.48 7.82
C SER A 108 2.22 3.52 7.99
N PHE A 109 2.69 3.56 9.23
CA PHE A 109 4.12 3.45 9.54
C PHE A 109 4.70 2.05 9.22
N GLN A 110 3.87 1.01 9.11
CA GLN A 110 4.29 -0.36 8.75
C GLN A 110 4.00 -0.68 7.29
N GLY A 111 2.79 -0.35 6.82
CA GLY A 111 2.27 -0.80 5.54
C GLY A 111 2.10 0.29 4.47
N GLY A 112 2.52 1.54 4.76
CA GLY A 112 2.31 2.68 3.86
C GLY A 112 0.88 3.22 3.93
N LEU A 113 0.58 4.18 3.03
CA LEU A 113 -0.74 4.77 2.94
C LEU A 113 -1.69 3.86 2.15
N GLU A 114 -2.96 3.91 2.52
CA GLU A 114 -4.03 3.23 1.77
C GLU A 114 -4.76 4.23 0.87
N ILE A 115 -5.20 3.77 -0.30
CA ILE A 115 -6.09 4.51 -1.20
C ILE A 115 -7.52 4.03 -1.01
N SER A 116 -8.49 4.93 -1.09
CA SER A 116 -9.90 4.58 -1.14
C SER A 116 -10.40 4.53 -2.58
N TYR A 117 -11.17 3.50 -2.91
CA TYR A 117 -11.87 3.39 -4.20
C TYR A 117 -13.38 3.60 -4.05
N ILE A 118 -13.84 3.77 -2.82
CA ILE A 118 -15.26 3.94 -2.48
C ILE A 118 -15.45 5.19 -1.61
N PRO A 119 -16.57 5.89 -1.75
CA PRO A 119 -16.92 6.98 -0.85
C PRO A 119 -17.38 6.47 0.50
N GLY A 120 -17.28 7.29 1.53
CA GLY A 120 -17.76 6.98 2.86
C GLY A 120 -17.14 7.84 3.94
N CYS A 121 -17.10 7.36 5.17
CA CYS A 121 -16.45 8.06 6.27
C CYS A 121 -15.50 7.19 7.06
N ILE A 122 -14.47 7.81 7.60
CA ILE A 122 -13.44 7.12 8.38
C ILE A 122 -13.22 7.84 9.71
N THR A 123 -12.73 7.10 10.71
CA THR A 123 -12.53 7.64 12.06
C THR A 123 -11.68 8.90 12.08
N TRP A 124 -11.96 9.84 12.98
CA TRP A 124 -11.26 11.10 13.16
C TRP A 124 -9.75 10.97 13.41
N HIS A 125 -9.29 9.82 13.92
CA HIS A 125 -7.88 9.53 14.14
C HIS A 125 -7.06 9.46 12.83
N TYR A 126 -7.69 9.09 11.72
CA TYR A 126 -6.99 8.96 10.44
C TYR A 126 -6.92 10.31 9.72
N ILE A 127 -5.93 10.44 8.86
CA ILE A 127 -5.74 11.63 8.02
C ILE A 127 -6.17 11.29 6.61
N VAL A 128 -7.08 12.08 6.06
CA VAL A 128 -7.51 11.98 4.67
C VAL A 128 -6.72 12.98 3.83
N LEU A 129 -6.07 12.50 2.79
CA LEU A 129 -5.27 13.28 1.85
C LEU A 129 -5.98 13.35 0.50
N LYS A 130 -6.28 14.55 0.07
CA LYS A 130 -6.84 14.85 -1.27
C LYS A 130 -5.68 15.03 -2.26
N PRO A 131 -5.60 14.22 -3.34
CA PRO A 131 -4.61 14.41 -4.39
C PRO A 131 -4.93 15.65 -5.25
N SER A 132 -3.90 16.32 -5.74
CA SER A 132 -4.05 17.36 -6.76
C SER A 132 -4.22 16.76 -8.17
N ALA A 133 -4.57 17.59 -9.15
CA ALA A 133 -4.67 17.16 -10.55
C ALA A 133 -3.35 16.67 -11.17
N ALA A 134 -2.21 16.86 -10.51
CA ALA A 134 -0.90 16.39 -10.96
C ALA A 134 -0.56 14.97 -10.44
N VAL A 135 -1.49 14.32 -9.74
CA VAL A 135 -1.32 13.02 -9.10
C VAL A 135 -2.16 11.97 -9.83
N ASP A 136 -1.51 10.95 -10.35
CA ASP A 136 -2.18 9.70 -10.72
C ASP A 136 -2.30 8.81 -9.48
N PRO A 137 -3.52 8.46 -9.02
CA PRO A 137 -3.71 7.72 -7.79
C PRO A 137 -3.09 6.33 -7.81
N GLU A 138 -3.08 5.65 -8.96
CA GLU A 138 -2.53 4.30 -9.09
C GLU A 138 -1.00 4.31 -8.98
N TYR A 139 -0.32 5.31 -9.56
CA TYR A 139 1.12 5.46 -9.39
C TYR A 139 1.48 5.73 -7.91
N PHE A 140 0.80 6.70 -7.28
CA PHE A 140 1.08 7.05 -5.88
C PHE A 140 0.72 5.94 -4.89
N LYS A 141 -0.26 5.09 -5.20
CA LYS A 141 -0.52 3.85 -4.47
C LYS A 141 0.74 2.98 -4.39
N TRP A 142 1.42 2.76 -5.49
CA TRP A 142 2.65 1.98 -5.53
C TRP A 142 3.80 2.67 -4.81
N LEU A 143 3.95 3.98 -5.02
CA LEU A 143 4.98 4.78 -4.35
C LEU A 143 4.84 4.69 -2.83
N PHE A 144 3.64 4.93 -2.31
CA PHE A 144 3.36 4.94 -0.87
C PHE A 144 3.43 3.56 -0.21
N LYS A 145 3.34 2.49 -0.99
CA LYS A 145 3.55 1.10 -0.54
C LYS A 145 5.00 0.64 -0.68
N SER A 146 5.87 1.42 -1.30
CA SER A 146 7.26 1.05 -1.46
C SER A 146 8.00 1.10 -0.11
N PRO A 147 8.86 0.11 0.20
CA PRO A 147 9.62 0.10 1.45
C PRO A 147 10.49 1.36 1.66
N ARG A 148 11.03 1.92 0.57
CA ARG A 148 11.83 3.15 0.65
C ARG A 148 11.02 4.34 1.16
N TYR A 149 9.79 4.51 0.64
CA TYR A 149 8.91 5.59 1.11
C TYR A 149 8.46 5.35 2.55
N ILE A 150 8.08 4.11 2.89
CA ILE A 150 7.66 3.75 4.25
C ILE A 150 8.79 4.06 5.25
N GLN A 151 10.03 3.70 4.94
CA GLN A 151 11.18 4.02 5.78
C GLN A 151 11.42 5.54 5.89
N ALA A 152 11.28 6.28 4.78
CA ALA A 152 11.40 7.74 4.80
C ALA A 152 10.33 8.36 5.71
N LEU A 153 9.09 7.88 5.62
CA LEU A 153 7.99 8.34 6.47
C LEU A 153 8.23 7.99 7.95
N GLN A 154 8.71 6.78 8.25
CA GLN A 154 9.08 6.37 9.60
C GLN A 154 10.14 7.28 10.24
N ARG A 155 11.13 7.71 9.47
CA ARG A 155 12.20 8.62 9.96
C ARG A 155 11.68 10.00 10.36
N THR A 156 10.48 10.40 9.93
CA THR A 156 9.87 11.69 10.33
C THR A 156 9.17 11.63 11.68
N ALA A 157 8.94 10.44 12.22
CA ALA A 157 8.21 10.22 13.46
C ALA A 157 9.16 9.90 14.62
N ASN A 158 8.91 10.52 15.77
CA ASN A 158 9.58 10.13 17.01
C ASN A 158 8.68 9.15 17.78
N PHE A 159 8.79 7.85 17.46
CA PHE A 159 7.95 6.79 18.03
C PHE A 159 8.04 6.66 19.56
N ILE A 160 9.11 7.16 20.17
CA ILE A 160 9.26 7.15 21.63
C ILE A 160 8.37 8.22 22.27
N ARG A 161 8.25 9.36 21.61
CA ARG A 161 7.54 10.54 22.14
C ARG A 161 6.08 10.61 21.70
N ASP A 162 5.81 10.30 20.43
CA ASP A 162 4.52 10.51 19.77
C ASP A 162 3.74 9.22 19.56
N GLY A 163 4.25 8.06 20.02
CA GLY A 163 3.66 6.75 19.73
C GLY A 163 3.78 6.41 18.25
N GLN A 164 2.84 5.59 17.74
CA GLN A 164 2.83 5.18 16.33
C GLN A 164 1.91 6.07 15.45
N ASP A 165 1.60 7.28 15.92
CA ASP A 165 0.63 8.17 15.28
C ASP A 165 1.33 9.05 14.24
N LEU A 166 1.20 8.67 12.96
CA LEU A 166 1.66 9.49 11.84
C LEU A 166 0.65 10.59 11.53
N ARG A 167 1.12 11.82 11.55
CA ARG A 167 0.31 13.02 11.29
C ARG A 167 0.61 13.60 9.91
N PHE A 168 -0.23 14.52 9.45
CA PHE A 168 0.02 15.28 8.23
C PHE A 168 1.37 16.01 8.27
N SER A 169 1.78 16.50 9.44
CA SER A 169 3.09 17.13 9.63
C SER A 169 4.28 16.20 9.39
N ASN A 170 4.12 14.88 9.57
CA ASN A 170 5.12 13.89 9.22
C ASN A 170 5.14 13.66 7.70
N PHE A 171 3.96 13.49 7.10
CA PHE A 171 3.81 13.29 5.66
C PHE A 171 4.46 14.40 4.83
N VAL A 172 4.25 15.67 5.21
CA VAL A 172 4.79 16.81 4.45
C VAL A 172 6.31 16.97 4.53
N GLN A 173 6.98 16.28 5.44
CA GLN A 173 8.44 16.28 5.56
C GLN A 173 9.12 15.39 4.51
N VAL A 174 8.38 14.44 3.91
CA VAL A 174 8.92 13.55 2.86
C VAL A 174 8.61 14.19 1.51
N PRO A 175 9.61 14.72 0.79
CA PRO A 175 9.40 15.25 -0.55
C PRO A 175 9.04 14.12 -1.52
N LEU A 176 8.26 14.44 -2.54
CA LEU A 176 7.71 13.48 -3.50
C LEU A 176 8.21 13.78 -4.92
N PRO A 177 8.36 12.77 -5.78
CA PRO A 177 8.64 12.98 -7.18
C PRO A 177 7.40 13.53 -7.89
N LEU A 178 7.61 14.56 -8.70
CA LEU A 178 6.64 15.07 -9.65
C LEU A 178 7.03 14.61 -11.04
N ILE A 179 6.22 13.73 -11.60
CA ILE A 179 6.45 12.98 -12.84
C ILE A 179 5.36 13.41 -13.84
N PRO A 180 5.63 13.47 -15.14
CA PRO A 180 4.61 13.67 -16.17
C PRO A 180 3.45 12.67 -16.01
N MET A 181 2.21 13.11 -16.19
CA MET A 181 1.01 12.29 -15.92
C MET A 181 0.98 11.00 -16.75
N ASP A 182 1.39 11.08 -18.00
CA ASP A 182 1.41 9.90 -18.89
C ASP A 182 2.42 8.86 -18.39
N GLU A 183 3.60 9.31 -17.94
CA GLU A 183 4.60 8.43 -17.34
C GLU A 183 4.16 7.82 -16.01
N GLN A 184 3.42 8.57 -15.18
CA GLN A 184 2.80 8.01 -13.96
C GLN A 184 1.88 6.84 -14.31
N ARG A 185 1.01 6.99 -15.32
CA ARG A 185 0.09 5.95 -15.78
C ARG A 185 0.83 4.74 -16.35
N GLU A 186 1.83 4.97 -17.20
CA GLU A 186 2.65 3.89 -17.76
C GLU A 186 3.34 3.07 -16.67
N ILE A 187 3.90 3.73 -15.66
CA ILE A 187 4.52 3.05 -14.50
C ILE A 187 3.48 2.28 -13.71
N ALA A 188 2.31 2.84 -13.46
CA ALA A 188 1.24 2.18 -12.74
C ALA A 188 0.74 0.92 -13.47
N GLU A 189 0.50 1.01 -14.78
CA GLU A 189 0.11 -0.12 -15.62
C GLU A 189 1.18 -1.21 -15.65
N TYR A 190 2.44 -0.82 -15.81
CA TYR A 190 3.57 -1.75 -15.74
C TYR A 190 3.59 -2.49 -14.40
N LEU A 191 3.47 -1.77 -13.28
CA LEU A 191 3.48 -2.36 -11.95
C LEU A 191 2.28 -3.27 -11.70
N ASN A 192 1.08 -2.87 -12.12
CA ASN A 192 -0.11 -3.70 -12.01
C ASN A 192 0.08 -5.03 -12.76
N ARG A 193 0.60 -5.00 -13.98
CA ARG A 193 0.87 -6.19 -14.78
C ARG A 193 1.97 -7.07 -14.18
N GLU A 194 3.13 -6.49 -13.85
CA GLU A 194 4.27 -7.26 -13.36
C GLU A 194 4.04 -7.85 -11.97
N THR A 195 3.40 -7.10 -11.08
CA THR A 195 3.07 -7.64 -9.74
C THR A 195 2.04 -8.73 -9.82
N ALA A 196 1.00 -8.60 -10.64
CA ALA A 196 0.01 -9.67 -10.86
C ALA A 196 0.67 -10.95 -11.41
N ARG A 197 1.62 -10.82 -12.36
CA ARG A 197 2.38 -11.93 -12.88
C ARG A 197 3.23 -12.62 -11.81
N ILE A 198 3.91 -11.84 -10.97
CA ILE A 198 4.74 -12.39 -9.87
C ILE A 198 3.85 -13.05 -8.82
N ASP A 199 2.74 -12.41 -8.46
CA ASP A 199 1.79 -12.93 -7.46
C ASP A 199 1.13 -14.25 -7.95
N GLY A 200 0.83 -14.37 -9.25
CA GLY A 200 0.40 -15.63 -9.86
C GLY A 200 1.44 -16.74 -9.70
N ILE A 201 2.71 -16.48 -10.02
CA ILE A 201 3.79 -17.47 -9.84
C ILE A 201 3.93 -17.86 -8.35
N ILE A 202 3.81 -16.91 -7.43
CA ILE A 202 3.85 -17.20 -5.99
C ILE A 202 2.70 -18.12 -5.58
N ALA A 203 1.50 -17.89 -6.09
CA ALA A 203 0.33 -18.73 -5.83
C ALA A 203 0.54 -20.16 -6.33
N ASP A 204 0.98 -20.33 -7.59
CA ASP A 204 1.25 -21.63 -8.21
C ASP A 204 2.31 -22.43 -7.43
N VAL A 205 3.43 -21.77 -7.09
CA VAL A 205 4.50 -22.40 -6.31
C VAL A 205 4.00 -22.80 -4.91
N THR A 206 3.19 -21.94 -4.29
CA THR A 206 2.62 -22.24 -2.96
C THR A 206 1.70 -23.45 -3.01
N GLU A 207 0.84 -23.54 -4.02
CA GLU A 207 -0.04 -24.69 -4.25
C GLU A 207 0.77 -25.98 -4.46
N GLN A 208 1.82 -25.93 -5.30
CA GLN A 208 2.71 -27.06 -5.52
C GLN A 208 3.38 -27.52 -4.21
N ILE A 209 3.85 -26.60 -3.37
CA ILE A 209 4.43 -26.93 -2.06
C ILE A 209 3.40 -27.64 -1.17
N VAL A 210 2.14 -27.21 -1.16
CA VAL A 210 1.08 -27.87 -0.39
C VAL A 210 0.87 -29.29 -0.89
N LYS A 211 0.69 -29.49 -2.20
CA LYS A 211 0.51 -30.82 -2.82
C LYS A 211 1.68 -31.75 -2.54
N LEU A 212 2.91 -31.25 -2.61
CA LEU A 212 4.11 -32.05 -2.29
C LEU A 212 4.17 -32.47 -0.82
N LYS A 213 3.73 -31.60 0.10
CA LYS A 213 3.64 -31.94 1.53
C LYS A 213 2.57 -33.01 1.78
N GLU A 214 1.41 -32.91 1.15
CA GLU A 214 0.35 -33.92 1.22
C GLU A 214 0.82 -35.26 0.65
N TYR A 215 1.46 -35.26 -0.52
CA TYR A 215 2.02 -36.48 -1.14
C TYR A 215 3.08 -37.12 -0.24
N ARG A 216 4.01 -36.35 0.30
CA ARG A 216 4.99 -36.82 1.28
C ARG A 216 4.32 -37.49 2.49
N GLN A 217 3.26 -36.86 3.02
CA GLN A 217 2.54 -37.41 4.17
C GLN A 217 1.82 -38.71 3.84
N SER A 218 1.26 -38.82 2.63
CA SER A 218 0.63 -40.06 2.12
C SER A 218 1.65 -41.21 2.05
N ILE A 219 2.82 -40.97 1.44
CA ILE A 219 3.89 -41.97 1.35
C ILE A 219 4.31 -42.44 2.74
N ILE A 220 4.56 -41.51 3.66
CA ILE A 220 4.95 -41.87 5.04
C ILE A 220 3.87 -42.75 5.69
N SER A 221 2.60 -42.42 5.53
CA SER A 221 1.49 -43.16 6.09
C SER A 221 1.40 -44.60 5.48
N GLU A 222 1.57 -44.71 4.16
CA GLU A 222 1.53 -46.00 3.46
C GLU A 222 2.67 -46.93 3.86
N VAL A 223 3.88 -46.39 3.97
CA VAL A 223 5.06 -47.12 4.44
C VAL A 223 4.90 -47.57 5.89
N VAL A 224 4.52 -46.68 6.79
CA VAL A 224 4.36 -47.00 8.23
C VAL A 224 3.23 -48.00 8.48
N THR A 225 2.17 -47.98 7.66
CA THR A 225 1.06 -48.93 7.77
C THR A 225 1.30 -50.22 7.02
N GLY A 226 2.49 -50.43 6.40
CA GLY A 226 2.86 -51.67 5.68
C GLY A 226 2.13 -51.88 4.37
N LYS A 227 1.52 -50.83 3.81
CA LYS A 227 0.83 -50.89 2.52
C LYS A 227 1.80 -50.85 1.33
N VAL A 228 2.99 -50.31 1.53
CA VAL A 228 4.09 -50.28 0.53
C VAL A 228 5.33 -50.84 1.19
N ALA A 229 5.96 -51.82 0.55
CA ALA A 229 7.25 -52.36 0.97
C ALA A 229 8.36 -51.34 0.64
N VAL A 230 9.24 -51.10 1.58
CA VAL A 230 10.49 -50.37 1.32
C VAL A 230 11.54 -51.40 1.02
N GLU A 231 12.00 -51.51 -0.23
CA GLU A 231 13.17 -52.28 -0.62
C GLU A 231 14.47 -51.56 -0.22
#